data_669638d1ec459582287c4fea53f5be42
#
_entry.id   669638d1ec459582287c4fea53f5be42
#
_cell.length_a   1.000
_cell.length_b   1.000
_cell.length_c   1.000
_cell.angle_alpha   90.00
_cell.angle_beta   90.00
_cell.angle_gamma   90.00
#
_symmetry.space_group_name_H-M   'P 1'
#
loop_
_entity.id
_entity.type
_entity.pdbx_description
1 polymer ?
#
loop_
_entity_poly.entity_id
_entity_poly.type
_entity_poly.pdbx_seq_one_letter_code
_entity_poly.pdbx_strand_id
1 'polypeptide(L)'
;MRLTSQIVVYLLFLFVACMVCHGEVARLKPDARLLTSFYLLLSAGGAAGGIFVAIIAPSIFQTFWEYQLGIWAIALLLVLILFRDPTSWLHGAKPGLLAPTATLTLLLLVPKYLVHARILTIPTPLSLAYNFVLGLLIPVCIWFAFTGGPTWTRQRKFRWLEITAVGSFVLLTVALCLQIKANNIYTYRQRNFYGAVAVNSNWDADMIHVAYEFMHGRTIHGIQLSDNRKEPAAYYGERSGARIALLTKPQRQVGAMRVGAIGLGIGTIAAYGRAGDVYRFYEINPAVIDLAQGKKGYFSYLQDSAARIEVVPGDARLSLEAEAARGEFQKFDVLFADAFSGDSIPVHLLTKEAMALYLSHLHGPDSVIVVNVTNRAIDISSVVAGLAQEYGLKATLIDAPNRSGIYLRSDFVLLTRGKLLDIPEIQKAGHFMRKDRHIAQNRIWTDDYSNVATLLRFR
;
A
#
# COMPACT_ATOMS: atom_id res chain seq x y z
N MET A 1 2.84 -11.47 10.97
CA MET A 1 2.98 -12.57 10.00
C MET A 1 4.11 -12.18 9.05
N ARG A 2 5.03 -13.08 8.72
CA ARG A 2 6.14 -12.79 7.79
C ARG A 2 5.56 -12.56 6.38
N LEU A 3 6.21 -11.72 5.56
CA LEU A 3 5.76 -11.41 4.19
C LEU A 3 5.54 -12.69 3.36
N THR A 4 6.49 -13.63 3.41
CA THR A 4 6.40 -14.92 2.73
C THR A 4 5.15 -15.70 3.12
N SER A 5 4.83 -15.77 4.42
CA SER A 5 3.62 -16.45 4.90
C SER A 5 2.34 -15.77 4.42
N GLN A 6 2.33 -14.43 4.31
CA GLN A 6 1.19 -13.69 3.76
C GLN A 6 0.99 -14.01 2.27
N ILE A 7 2.07 -13.97 1.48
CA ILE A 7 2.03 -14.30 0.05
C ILE A 7 1.49 -15.72 -0.16
N VAL A 8 2.02 -16.71 0.57
CA VAL A 8 1.57 -18.10 0.45
C VAL A 8 0.09 -18.25 0.78
N VAL A 9 -0.38 -17.64 1.88
CA VAL A 9 -1.79 -17.73 2.28
C VAL A 9 -2.70 -17.08 1.24
N TYR A 10 -2.34 -15.90 0.72
CA TYR A 10 -3.16 -15.22 -0.29
C TYR A 10 -3.18 -15.96 -1.63
N LEU A 11 -2.04 -16.49 -2.07
CA LEU A 11 -1.97 -17.29 -3.30
C LEU A 11 -2.73 -18.60 -3.18
N LEU A 12 -2.64 -19.28 -2.04
CA LEU A 12 -3.40 -20.51 -1.78
C LEU A 12 -4.90 -20.24 -1.76
N PHE A 13 -5.33 -19.16 -1.10
CA PHE A 13 -6.74 -18.75 -1.12
C PHE A 13 -7.21 -18.44 -2.53
N LEU A 14 -6.46 -17.67 -3.30
CA LEU A 14 -6.78 -17.35 -4.70
C LEU A 14 -6.88 -18.62 -5.54
N PHE A 15 -5.93 -19.54 -5.40
CA PHE A 15 -5.95 -20.84 -6.10
C PHE A 15 -7.22 -21.63 -5.79
N VAL A 16 -7.57 -21.78 -4.51
CA VAL A 16 -8.78 -22.49 -4.09
C VAL A 16 -10.03 -21.80 -4.61
N ALA A 17 -10.10 -20.48 -4.53
CA ALA A 17 -11.23 -19.70 -5.06
C ALA A 17 -11.41 -19.88 -6.58
N CYS A 18 -10.31 -19.85 -7.33
CA CYS A 18 -10.32 -20.13 -8.77
C CYS A 18 -10.76 -21.57 -9.07
N MET A 19 -10.28 -22.55 -8.30
CA MET A 19 -10.66 -23.95 -8.47
C MET A 19 -12.16 -24.17 -8.22
N VAL A 20 -12.74 -23.51 -7.20
CA VAL A 20 -14.20 -23.57 -6.96
C VAL A 20 -14.98 -22.95 -8.12
N CYS A 21 -14.61 -21.75 -8.56
CA CYS A 21 -15.32 -21.06 -9.63
C CYS A 21 -15.20 -21.80 -10.98
N HIS A 22 -13.98 -22.19 -11.38
CA HIS A 22 -13.76 -22.87 -12.67
C HIS A 22 -14.28 -24.30 -12.64
N GLY A 23 -14.19 -25.00 -11.52
CA GLY A 23 -14.78 -26.32 -11.36
C GLY A 23 -16.30 -26.30 -11.56
N GLU A 24 -16.99 -25.31 -10.98
CA GLU A 24 -18.43 -25.15 -11.15
C GLU A 24 -18.81 -24.76 -12.59
N VAL A 25 -18.05 -23.86 -13.21
CA VAL A 25 -18.23 -23.52 -14.64
C VAL A 25 -18.06 -24.75 -15.53
N ALA A 26 -17.06 -25.58 -15.29
CA ALA A 26 -16.83 -26.81 -16.04
C ALA A 26 -17.96 -27.82 -15.85
N ARG A 27 -18.49 -27.94 -14.62
CA ARG A 27 -19.62 -28.81 -14.28
C ARG A 27 -20.92 -28.39 -14.96
N LEU A 28 -21.14 -27.07 -15.10
CA LEU A 28 -22.34 -26.48 -15.71
C LEU A 28 -22.23 -26.35 -17.22
N LYS A 29 -21.16 -26.85 -17.86
CA LYS A 29 -21.00 -26.80 -19.31
C LYS A 29 -22.17 -27.50 -20.02
N PRO A 30 -22.92 -26.79 -20.88
CA PRO A 30 -24.09 -27.34 -21.55
C PRO A 30 -23.72 -28.17 -22.81
N ASP A 31 -24.74 -28.75 -23.45
CA ASP A 31 -24.59 -29.43 -24.71
C ASP A 31 -24.05 -28.53 -25.83
N ALA A 32 -23.47 -29.15 -26.88
CA ALA A 32 -22.81 -28.47 -27.99
C ALA A 32 -23.61 -27.34 -28.65
N ARG A 33 -24.95 -27.46 -28.67
CA ARG A 33 -25.85 -26.47 -29.25
C ARG A 33 -25.85 -25.14 -28.49
N LEU A 34 -25.51 -25.11 -27.22
CA LEU A 34 -25.57 -23.92 -26.36
C LEU A 34 -24.17 -23.39 -26.00
N LEU A 35 -23.08 -23.97 -26.54
CA LEU A 35 -21.71 -23.58 -26.21
C LEU A 35 -21.42 -22.11 -26.52
N THR A 36 -21.92 -21.56 -27.63
CA THR A 36 -21.73 -20.14 -27.98
C THR A 36 -22.31 -19.23 -26.90
N SER A 37 -23.56 -19.49 -26.48
CA SER A 37 -24.22 -18.72 -25.42
C SER A 37 -23.50 -18.88 -24.08
N PHE A 38 -23.01 -20.05 -23.77
CA PHE A 38 -22.26 -20.34 -22.56
C PHE A 38 -20.94 -19.51 -22.48
N TYR A 39 -20.14 -19.52 -23.55
CA TYR A 39 -18.91 -18.75 -23.59
C TYR A 39 -19.16 -17.24 -23.65
N LEU A 40 -20.23 -16.80 -24.31
CA LEU A 40 -20.64 -15.40 -24.30
C LEU A 40 -20.99 -14.93 -22.88
N LEU A 41 -21.78 -15.71 -22.13
CA LEU A 41 -22.14 -15.39 -20.75
C LEU A 41 -20.91 -15.41 -19.83
N LEU A 42 -19.98 -16.33 -20.03
CA LEU A 42 -18.73 -16.39 -19.28
C LEU A 42 -17.88 -15.13 -19.53
N SER A 43 -17.73 -14.73 -20.78
CA SER A 43 -17.01 -13.50 -21.15
C SER A 43 -17.71 -12.25 -20.62
N ALA A 44 -19.03 -12.18 -20.72
CA ALA A 44 -19.83 -11.08 -20.19
C ALA A 44 -19.70 -10.97 -18.65
N GLY A 45 -19.68 -12.12 -17.94
CA GLY A 45 -19.44 -12.16 -16.50
C GLY A 45 -18.06 -11.64 -16.11
N GLY A 46 -17.02 -12.02 -16.86
CA GLY A 46 -15.66 -11.50 -16.67
C GLY A 46 -15.58 -9.99 -16.90
N ALA A 47 -16.18 -9.50 -17.99
CA ALA A 47 -16.24 -8.06 -18.27
C ALA A 47 -17.01 -7.28 -17.19
N ALA A 48 -18.16 -7.79 -16.73
CA ALA A 48 -18.95 -7.18 -15.66
C ALA A 48 -18.18 -7.11 -14.34
N GLY A 49 -17.44 -8.18 -14.00
CA GLY A 49 -16.55 -8.20 -12.83
C GLY A 49 -15.45 -7.15 -12.93
N GLY A 50 -14.80 -7.03 -14.08
CA GLY A 50 -13.80 -6.01 -14.35
C GLY A 50 -14.34 -4.58 -14.24
N ILE A 51 -15.49 -4.30 -14.85
CA ILE A 51 -16.20 -3.00 -14.74
C ILE A 51 -16.56 -2.71 -13.28
N PHE A 52 -17.09 -3.70 -12.55
CA PHE A 52 -17.45 -3.52 -11.15
C PHE A 52 -16.23 -3.11 -10.32
N VAL A 53 -15.10 -3.83 -10.42
CA VAL A 53 -13.90 -3.58 -9.60
C VAL A 53 -13.17 -2.30 -10.01
N ALA A 54 -13.07 -2.02 -11.33
CA ALA A 54 -12.27 -0.89 -11.82
C ALA A 54 -13.02 0.45 -11.83
N ILE A 55 -14.34 0.43 -12.01
CA ILE A 55 -15.14 1.66 -12.21
C ILE A 55 -16.18 1.84 -11.10
N ILE A 56 -17.00 0.83 -10.84
CA ILE A 56 -18.12 0.96 -9.91
C ILE A 56 -17.64 1.00 -8.46
N ALA A 57 -16.83 0.04 -8.05
CA ALA A 57 -16.35 -0.05 -6.66
C ALA A 57 -15.60 1.22 -6.20
N PRO A 58 -14.66 1.81 -6.98
CA PRO A 58 -14.01 3.07 -6.59
C PRO A 58 -14.94 4.26 -6.47
N SER A 59 -16.08 4.26 -7.16
CA SER A 59 -17.06 5.37 -7.11
C SER A 59 -18.05 5.26 -5.95
N ILE A 60 -18.35 4.03 -5.48
CA ILE A 60 -19.33 3.81 -4.40
C ILE A 60 -18.72 3.48 -3.05
N PHE A 61 -17.52 2.90 -3.02
CA PHE A 61 -16.83 2.50 -1.79
C PHE A 61 -15.67 3.43 -1.45
N GLN A 62 -15.61 3.87 -0.22
CA GLN A 62 -14.48 4.70 0.29
C GLN A 62 -13.21 3.88 0.55
N THR A 63 -13.28 2.53 0.54
CA THR A 63 -12.19 1.59 0.71
C THR A 63 -12.39 0.38 -0.19
N PHE A 64 -11.48 -0.61 -0.11
CA PHE A 64 -11.53 -1.83 -0.94
C PHE A 64 -12.55 -2.87 -0.44
N TRP A 65 -13.82 -2.47 -0.22
CA TRP A 65 -14.88 -3.39 0.24
C TRP A 65 -15.21 -4.49 -0.77
N GLU A 66 -14.94 -4.25 -2.05
CA GLU A 66 -15.10 -5.27 -3.09
C GLU A 66 -14.26 -6.52 -2.82
N TYR A 67 -13.13 -6.40 -2.13
CA TYR A 67 -12.32 -7.54 -1.71
C TYR A 67 -13.06 -8.41 -0.68
N GLN A 68 -13.65 -7.79 0.36
CA GLN A 68 -14.45 -8.49 1.36
C GLN A 68 -15.72 -9.08 0.75
N LEU A 69 -16.38 -8.33 -0.15
CA LEU A 69 -17.54 -8.82 -0.89
C LEU A 69 -17.21 -10.01 -1.79
N GLY A 70 -16.05 -10.00 -2.44
CA GLY A 70 -15.55 -11.11 -3.24
C GLY A 70 -15.33 -12.38 -2.41
N ILE A 71 -14.67 -12.27 -1.25
CA ILE A 71 -14.48 -13.39 -0.33
C ILE A 71 -15.83 -13.94 0.13
N TRP A 72 -16.75 -13.07 0.50
CA TRP A 72 -18.11 -13.43 0.91
C TRP A 72 -18.88 -14.13 -0.20
N ALA A 73 -18.81 -13.60 -1.43
CA ALA A 73 -19.51 -14.17 -2.59
C ALA A 73 -19.00 -15.58 -2.95
N ILE A 74 -17.68 -15.81 -2.86
CA ILE A 74 -17.08 -17.15 -3.09
C ILE A 74 -17.52 -18.11 -2.02
N ALA A 75 -17.56 -17.71 -0.75
CA ALA A 75 -18.03 -18.53 0.36
C ALA A 75 -19.53 -18.87 0.20
N LEU A 76 -20.34 -17.88 -0.20
CA LEU A 76 -21.75 -18.09 -0.53
C LEU A 76 -21.93 -19.06 -1.67
N LEU A 77 -21.18 -18.89 -2.77
CA LEU A 77 -21.19 -19.80 -3.92
C LEU A 77 -20.88 -21.23 -3.51
N LEU A 78 -19.81 -21.44 -2.71
CA LEU A 78 -19.44 -22.73 -2.21
C LEU A 78 -20.58 -23.37 -1.39
N VAL A 79 -21.19 -22.64 -0.49
CA VAL A 79 -22.33 -23.12 0.31
C VAL A 79 -23.50 -23.50 -0.60
N LEU A 80 -23.84 -22.68 -1.60
CA LEU A 80 -24.92 -22.97 -2.55
C LEU A 80 -24.64 -24.22 -3.40
N ILE A 81 -23.39 -24.40 -3.85
CA ILE A 81 -22.98 -25.61 -4.59
C ILE A 81 -23.19 -26.85 -3.72
N LEU A 82 -22.69 -26.81 -2.48
CA LEU A 82 -22.77 -27.94 -1.56
C LEU A 82 -24.22 -28.30 -1.19
N PHE A 83 -25.14 -27.34 -1.14
CA PHE A 83 -26.56 -27.62 -0.94
C PHE A 83 -27.28 -28.21 -2.16
N ARG A 84 -26.84 -27.83 -3.38
CA ARG A 84 -27.48 -28.26 -4.64
C ARG A 84 -26.94 -29.57 -5.18
N ASP A 85 -25.71 -29.93 -4.88
CA ASP A 85 -25.05 -31.12 -5.41
C ASP A 85 -25.56 -32.39 -4.71
N PRO A 86 -26.25 -33.32 -5.44
CA PRO A 86 -26.76 -34.57 -4.86
C PRO A 86 -25.67 -35.46 -4.26
N THR A 87 -24.42 -35.32 -4.71
CA THR A 87 -23.28 -36.12 -4.21
C THR A 87 -22.67 -35.50 -2.96
N SER A 88 -23.02 -34.26 -2.67
CA SER A 88 -22.52 -33.52 -1.52
C SER A 88 -23.13 -34.07 -0.22
N TRP A 89 -22.31 -34.07 0.82
CA TRP A 89 -22.73 -34.39 2.19
C TRP A 89 -23.72 -33.34 2.78
N LEU A 90 -23.88 -32.18 2.14
CA LEU A 90 -24.86 -31.13 2.50
C LEU A 90 -26.19 -31.25 1.75
N HIS A 91 -26.28 -32.12 0.73
CA HIS A 91 -27.52 -32.26 -0.03
C HIS A 91 -28.65 -32.83 0.83
N GLY A 92 -29.81 -32.15 0.83
CA GLY A 92 -30.96 -32.57 1.63
C GLY A 92 -30.87 -32.23 3.12
N ALA A 93 -29.86 -31.49 3.50
CA ALA A 93 -29.60 -31.05 4.85
C ALA A 93 -30.58 -29.95 5.31
N LYS A 94 -31.05 -30.02 6.57
CA LYS A 94 -31.91 -28.99 7.16
C LYS A 94 -31.05 -27.92 7.86
N PRO A 95 -31.37 -26.61 7.73
CA PRO A 95 -30.52 -25.52 8.20
C PRO A 95 -30.32 -25.40 9.73
N GLY A 96 -30.60 -26.48 10.49
CA GLY A 96 -30.45 -26.51 11.94
C GLY A 96 -29.03 -26.69 12.48
N LEU A 97 -28.01 -26.84 11.61
CA LEU A 97 -26.63 -27.13 11.97
C LEU A 97 -25.69 -25.92 11.99
N LEU A 98 -26.26 -24.72 11.74
CA LEU A 98 -25.54 -23.45 11.70
C LEU A 98 -24.97 -22.96 13.03
N ALA A 99 -25.65 -23.31 14.12
CA ALA A 99 -25.40 -22.68 15.42
C ALA A 99 -24.01 -23.00 16.05
N PRO A 100 -23.50 -24.24 16.17
CA PRO A 100 -22.26 -24.46 16.91
C PRO A 100 -20.99 -24.00 16.17
N THR A 101 -20.98 -23.99 14.85
CA THR A 101 -19.80 -23.45 14.13
C THR A 101 -19.81 -21.95 14.04
N ALA A 102 -21.00 -21.33 13.92
CA ALA A 102 -21.13 -19.89 14.11
C ALA A 102 -20.58 -19.50 15.49
N THR A 103 -20.98 -20.21 16.53
CA THR A 103 -20.52 -19.96 17.90
C THR A 103 -19.03 -20.18 18.07
N LEU A 104 -18.46 -21.25 17.50
CA LEU A 104 -17.04 -21.56 17.64
C LEU A 104 -16.15 -20.55 16.92
N THR A 105 -16.48 -20.18 15.68
CA THR A 105 -15.72 -19.15 14.97
C THR A 105 -15.95 -17.75 15.56
N LEU A 106 -17.13 -17.41 16.15
CA LEU A 106 -17.37 -16.18 16.93
C LEU A 106 -16.46 -16.13 18.16
N LEU A 107 -16.39 -17.21 18.91
CA LEU A 107 -15.47 -17.35 20.03
C LEU A 107 -13.98 -17.25 19.62
N LEU A 108 -13.65 -17.56 18.38
CA LEU A 108 -12.29 -17.59 17.87
C LEU A 108 -11.84 -16.29 17.17
N LEU A 109 -12.74 -15.61 16.47
CA LEU A 109 -12.42 -14.40 15.71
C LEU A 109 -12.73 -13.10 16.46
N VAL A 110 -13.80 -13.06 17.25
CA VAL A 110 -14.23 -11.84 17.94
C VAL A 110 -13.20 -11.35 18.98
N PRO A 111 -12.62 -12.18 19.85
CA PRO A 111 -11.61 -11.71 20.79
C PRO A 111 -10.35 -11.20 20.07
N LYS A 112 -9.89 -11.90 19.04
CA LYS A 112 -8.72 -11.47 18.26
C LYS A 112 -8.97 -10.15 17.54
N TYR A 113 -10.19 -9.93 17.09
CA TYR A 113 -10.63 -8.68 16.51
C TYR A 113 -10.70 -7.54 17.52
N LEU A 114 -11.30 -7.80 18.71
CA LEU A 114 -11.42 -6.81 19.79
C LEU A 114 -10.05 -6.36 20.33
N VAL A 115 -9.08 -7.27 20.39
CA VAL A 115 -7.67 -6.95 20.70
C VAL A 115 -7.02 -6.12 19.58
N HIS A 116 -7.26 -6.47 18.33
CA HIS A 116 -6.70 -5.73 17.19
C HIS A 116 -7.32 -4.32 17.08
N ALA A 117 -8.61 -4.18 17.41
CA ALA A 117 -9.32 -2.92 17.44
C ALA A 117 -9.05 -2.08 18.72
N ARG A 118 -8.12 -2.51 19.59
CA ARG A 118 -7.82 -1.88 20.89
C ARG A 118 -9.04 -1.72 21.84
N ILE A 119 -10.11 -2.46 21.59
CA ILE A 119 -11.32 -2.46 22.44
C ILE A 119 -11.11 -3.37 23.66
N LEU A 120 -10.28 -4.39 23.53
CA LEU A 120 -9.95 -5.35 24.60
C LEU A 120 -8.42 -5.51 24.70
N THR A 121 -7.86 -5.32 25.91
CA THR A 121 -6.48 -5.67 26.20
C THR A 121 -6.43 -7.05 26.84
N ILE A 122 -5.90 -8.05 26.13
CA ILE A 122 -5.70 -9.39 26.71
C ILE A 122 -4.23 -9.49 27.16
N PRO A 123 -3.97 -9.82 28.45
CA PRO A 123 -2.62 -10.06 28.94
C PRO A 123 -1.90 -11.13 28.11
N THR A 124 -0.61 -10.96 27.87
CA THR A 124 0.22 -11.83 27.02
C THR A 124 0.10 -13.34 27.34
N PRO A 125 0.06 -13.79 28.61
CA PRO A 125 -0.14 -15.21 28.92
C PRO A 125 -1.51 -15.75 28.49
N LEU A 126 -2.56 -14.92 28.54
CA LEU A 126 -3.90 -15.33 28.11
C LEU A 126 -4.01 -15.43 26.57
N SER A 127 -3.30 -14.57 25.83
CA SER A 127 -3.24 -14.63 24.37
C SER A 127 -2.49 -15.85 23.87
N LEU A 128 -1.44 -16.29 24.58
CA LEU A 128 -0.71 -17.53 24.31
C LEU A 128 -1.59 -18.76 24.59
N ALA A 129 -2.27 -18.81 25.74
CA ALA A 129 -3.22 -19.86 26.08
C ALA A 129 -4.38 -19.95 25.07
N TYR A 130 -4.92 -18.83 24.64
CA TYR A 130 -5.94 -18.74 23.62
C TYR A 130 -5.48 -19.29 22.25
N ASN A 131 -4.28 -18.92 21.78
CA ASN A 131 -3.72 -19.48 20.55
C ASN A 131 -3.40 -20.97 20.63
N PHE A 132 -3.04 -21.46 21.84
CA PHE A 132 -2.82 -22.88 22.12
C PHE A 132 -4.12 -23.67 22.07
N VAL A 133 -5.18 -23.17 22.71
CA VAL A 133 -6.54 -23.75 22.67
C VAL A 133 -7.08 -23.77 21.23
N LEU A 134 -6.83 -22.71 20.43
CA LEU A 134 -7.15 -22.68 19.01
C LEU A 134 -6.41 -23.75 18.22
N GLY A 135 -5.08 -23.86 18.44
CA GLY A 135 -4.24 -24.87 17.80
C GLY A 135 -4.65 -26.31 18.08
N LEU A 136 -5.30 -26.54 19.23
CA LEU A 136 -5.85 -27.87 19.60
C LEU A 136 -7.29 -28.07 19.10
N LEU A 137 -8.15 -27.06 19.18
CA LEU A 137 -9.55 -27.20 18.79
C LEU A 137 -9.73 -27.36 17.26
N ILE A 138 -8.91 -26.70 16.45
CA ILE A 138 -9.01 -26.80 15.00
C ILE A 138 -8.71 -28.23 14.50
N PRO A 139 -7.59 -28.87 14.86
CA PRO A 139 -7.34 -30.27 14.53
C PRO A 139 -8.38 -31.24 15.07
N VAL A 140 -8.87 -31.00 16.30
CA VAL A 140 -9.92 -31.83 16.92
C VAL A 140 -11.24 -31.69 16.15
N CYS A 141 -11.64 -30.50 15.76
CA CYS A 141 -12.83 -30.28 14.93
C CYS A 141 -12.68 -30.91 13.53
N ILE A 142 -11.49 -30.79 12.92
CA ILE A 142 -11.16 -31.47 11.66
C ILE A 142 -11.20 -32.98 11.83
N TRP A 143 -10.57 -33.51 12.88
CA TRP A 143 -10.58 -34.95 13.17
C TRP A 143 -12.01 -35.47 13.41
N PHE A 144 -12.84 -34.80 14.20
CA PHE A 144 -14.26 -35.14 14.38
C PHE A 144 -15.05 -35.05 13.06
N ALA A 145 -14.77 -34.10 12.19
CA ALA A 145 -15.40 -33.98 10.88
C ALA A 145 -15.06 -35.16 9.96
N PHE A 146 -13.79 -35.61 9.98
CA PHE A 146 -13.32 -36.69 9.10
C PHE A 146 -13.53 -38.10 9.68
N THR A 147 -13.38 -38.32 10.98
CA THR A 147 -13.47 -39.67 11.58
C THR A 147 -14.84 -40.00 12.11
N GLY A 148 -15.70 -38.99 12.26
CA GLY A 148 -17.10 -39.17 12.64
C GLY A 148 -17.35 -39.50 14.10
N GLY A 149 -16.41 -39.31 15.02
CA GLY A 149 -16.62 -39.55 16.46
C GLY A 149 -17.27 -40.90 16.84
N PRO A 150 -17.41 -41.23 18.13
CA PRO A 150 -17.99 -42.51 18.55
C PRO A 150 -19.48 -42.58 18.18
N THR A 151 -19.82 -43.62 17.46
CA THR A 151 -21.17 -44.24 17.20
C THR A 151 -22.41 -43.32 17.22
N TRP A 152 -22.41 -42.27 16.42
CA TRP A 152 -23.61 -41.45 16.19
C TRP A 152 -24.29 -41.91 14.89
N THR A 153 -25.60 -42.03 14.90
CA THR A 153 -26.38 -42.44 13.73
C THR A 153 -26.12 -41.53 12.53
N ARG A 154 -26.10 -42.08 11.32
CA ARG A 154 -25.80 -41.39 10.05
C ARG A 154 -26.53 -40.07 9.89
N GLN A 155 -27.81 -39.95 10.35
CA GLN A 155 -28.61 -38.75 10.30
C GLN A 155 -28.12 -37.61 11.25
N ARG A 156 -27.50 -37.93 12.40
CA ARG A 156 -26.96 -36.91 13.31
C ARG A 156 -25.62 -36.35 12.84
N LYS A 157 -24.79 -37.16 12.13
CA LYS A 157 -23.52 -36.71 11.54
C LYS A 157 -23.73 -35.62 10.49
N PHE A 158 -24.72 -35.78 9.63
CA PHE A 158 -25.05 -34.79 8.60
C PHE A 158 -25.50 -33.46 9.21
N ARG A 159 -26.27 -33.47 10.29
CA ARG A 159 -26.71 -32.23 10.95
C ARG A 159 -25.57 -31.35 11.47
N TRP A 160 -24.50 -31.94 12.00
CA TRP A 160 -23.36 -31.19 12.50
C TRP A 160 -22.55 -30.52 11.39
N LEU A 161 -22.40 -31.16 10.25
CA LEU A 161 -21.67 -30.61 9.10
C LEU A 161 -22.43 -29.46 8.44
N GLU A 162 -23.76 -29.50 8.44
CA GLU A 162 -24.60 -28.39 7.98
C GLU A 162 -24.45 -27.14 8.86
N ILE A 163 -24.53 -27.34 10.21
CA ILE A 163 -24.32 -26.24 11.17
C ILE A 163 -22.94 -25.65 10.96
N THR A 164 -21.90 -26.49 10.71
CA THR A 164 -20.55 -26.00 10.47
C THR A 164 -20.45 -25.13 9.20
N ALA A 165 -21.03 -25.52 8.10
CA ALA A 165 -20.91 -24.78 6.84
C ALA A 165 -21.61 -23.42 6.87
N VAL A 166 -22.90 -23.41 7.28
CA VAL A 166 -23.68 -22.18 7.30
C VAL A 166 -23.25 -21.28 8.48
N GLY A 167 -22.82 -21.87 9.61
CA GLY A 167 -22.27 -21.13 10.73
C GLY A 167 -20.95 -20.42 10.39
N SER A 168 -20.07 -21.09 9.69
CA SER A 168 -18.84 -20.49 9.19
C SER A 168 -19.13 -19.33 8.23
N PHE A 169 -20.15 -19.48 7.38
CA PHE A 169 -20.57 -18.42 6.48
C PHE A 169 -21.16 -17.19 7.20
N VAL A 170 -22.04 -17.42 8.18
CA VAL A 170 -22.61 -16.32 9.02
C VAL A 170 -21.50 -15.59 9.75
N LEU A 171 -20.55 -16.32 10.29
CA LEU A 171 -19.40 -15.73 10.97
C LEU A 171 -18.47 -14.96 10.07
N LEU A 172 -18.17 -15.50 8.88
CA LEU A 172 -17.43 -14.75 7.90
C LEU A 172 -18.16 -13.43 7.59
N THR A 173 -19.48 -13.47 7.44
CA THR A 173 -20.30 -12.27 7.22
C THR A 173 -20.17 -11.29 8.39
N VAL A 174 -20.31 -11.75 9.62
CA VAL A 174 -20.16 -10.90 10.81
C VAL A 174 -18.72 -10.35 10.90
N ALA A 175 -17.71 -11.18 10.71
CA ALA A 175 -16.31 -10.76 10.76
C ALA A 175 -16.00 -9.69 9.71
N LEU A 176 -16.52 -9.86 8.49
CA LEU A 176 -16.36 -8.88 7.41
C LEU A 176 -17.10 -7.57 7.73
N CYS A 177 -18.32 -7.63 8.26
CA CYS A 177 -19.06 -6.44 8.70
C CYS A 177 -18.34 -5.68 9.82
N LEU A 178 -17.80 -6.41 10.81
CA LEU A 178 -17.02 -5.82 11.89
C LEU A 178 -15.72 -5.21 11.39
N GLN A 179 -15.04 -5.86 10.44
CA GLN A 179 -13.83 -5.32 9.81
C GLN A 179 -14.11 -4.03 9.03
N ILE A 180 -15.24 -3.96 8.32
CA ILE A 180 -15.70 -2.75 7.64
C ILE A 180 -15.93 -1.63 8.65
N LYS A 181 -16.59 -1.92 9.78
CA LYS A 181 -16.86 -0.94 10.86
C LYS A 181 -15.57 -0.46 11.53
N ALA A 182 -14.61 -1.36 11.80
CA ALA A 182 -13.34 -0.99 12.42
C ALA A 182 -12.44 -0.14 11.52
N ASN A 183 -12.57 -0.29 10.21
CA ASN A 183 -11.86 0.56 9.27
C ASN A 183 -12.42 2.00 9.20
N ASN A 184 -13.50 2.33 9.90
CA ASN A 184 -14.13 3.66 9.91
C ASN A 184 -13.59 4.62 10.99
N ILE A 185 -12.36 4.42 11.47
CA ILE A 185 -11.73 5.23 12.53
C ILE A 185 -11.10 6.54 11.98
N TYR A 186 -11.03 6.69 10.67
CA TYR A 186 -10.39 7.85 10.06
C TYR A 186 -11.26 9.12 10.10
N THR A 187 -10.64 10.25 10.37
CA THR A 187 -11.29 11.57 10.39
C THR A 187 -11.78 11.99 9.00
N TYR A 188 -11.04 11.61 7.97
CA TYR A 188 -11.39 11.83 6.57
C TYR A 188 -10.99 10.64 5.73
N ARG A 189 -11.76 10.36 4.68
CA ARG A 189 -11.47 9.29 3.73
C ARG A 189 -12.06 9.60 2.37
N GLN A 190 -11.29 9.34 1.33
CA GLN A 190 -11.73 9.43 -0.06
C GLN A 190 -11.04 8.35 -0.88
N ARG A 191 -11.77 7.80 -1.85
CA ARG A 191 -11.23 6.86 -2.83
C ARG A 191 -11.52 7.36 -4.24
N ASN A 192 -10.58 7.14 -5.13
CA ASN A 192 -10.74 7.35 -6.57
C ASN A 192 -9.94 6.29 -7.34
N PHE A 193 -9.77 6.48 -8.65
CA PHE A 193 -9.01 5.56 -9.51
C PHE A 193 -7.56 5.35 -9.02
N TYR A 194 -6.93 6.39 -8.46
CA TYR A 194 -5.52 6.34 -8.00
C TYR A 194 -5.34 5.72 -6.62
N GLY A 195 -6.42 5.33 -5.95
CA GLY A 195 -6.37 4.65 -4.67
C GLY A 195 -7.24 5.27 -3.58
N ALA A 196 -7.08 4.78 -2.37
CA ALA A 196 -7.79 5.25 -1.20
C ALA A 196 -6.85 6.10 -0.33
N VAL A 197 -7.23 7.35 -0.11
CA VAL A 197 -6.53 8.28 0.80
C VAL A 197 -7.36 8.50 2.06
N ALA A 198 -6.69 8.69 3.18
CA ALA A 198 -7.33 8.95 4.46
C ALA A 198 -6.51 9.93 5.30
N VAL A 199 -7.18 10.60 6.22
CA VAL A 199 -6.56 11.39 7.28
C VAL A 199 -6.95 10.78 8.61
N ASN A 200 -5.97 10.47 9.42
CA ASN A 200 -6.14 10.06 10.80
C ASN A 200 -5.73 11.22 11.72
N SER A 201 -6.47 11.43 12.81
CA SER A 201 -6.07 12.36 13.87
C SER A 201 -5.58 11.57 15.06
N ASN A 202 -4.31 11.71 15.39
CA ASN A 202 -3.73 11.13 16.60
C ASN A 202 -3.59 12.21 17.66
N TRP A 203 -4.11 11.90 18.85
CA TRP A 203 -3.97 12.73 20.03
C TRP A 203 -2.80 12.23 20.84
N ASP A 204 -2.00 13.15 21.40
CA ASP A 204 -1.03 12.79 22.43
C ASP A 204 -1.72 12.27 23.69
N ALA A 205 -1.00 11.54 24.54
CA ALA A 205 -1.52 10.97 25.76
C ALA A 205 -2.19 12.02 26.68
N ASP A 206 -1.71 13.26 26.60
CA ASP A 206 -2.25 14.39 27.36
C ASP A 206 -3.37 15.15 26.64
N MET A 207 -3.80 14.70 25.46
CA MET A 207 -4.82 15.34 24.62
C MET A 207 -4.53 16.80 24.24
N ILE A 208 -3.27 17.22 24.31
CA ILE A 208 -2.82 18.61 24.07
C ILE A 208 -2.40 18.80 22.60
N HIS A 209 -1.77 17.78 22.00
CA HIS A 209 -1.23 17.85 20.64
C HIS A 209 -2.00 16.94 19.69
N VAL A 210 -2.48 17.48 18.59
CA VAL A 210 -3.11 16.73 17.50
C VAL A 210 -2.12 16.63 16.35
N ALA A 211 -1.82 15.41 15.93
CA ALA A 211 -1.11 15.16 14.69
C ALA A 211 -2.10 14.64 13.64
N TYR A 212 -2.12 15.28 12.48
CA TYR A 212 -2.84 14.77 11.32
C TYR A 212 -1.91 13.89 10.49
N GLU A 213 -2.27 12.64 10.32
CA GLU A 213 -1.53 11.66 9.52
C GLU A 213 -2.22 11.45 8.18
N PHE A 214 -1.51 11.71 7.10
CA PHE A 214 -1.95 11.37 5.75
C PHE A 214 -1.59 9.92 5.43
N MET A 215 -2.60 9.16 5.06
CA MET A 215 -2.47 7.75 4.69
C MET A 215 -2.88 7.51 3.24
N HIS A 216 -2.07 6.75 2.51
CA HIS A 216 -2.43 6.18 1.24
C HIS A 216 -2.49 4.65 1.38
N GLY A 217 -3.69 4.09 1.31
CA GLY A 217 -3.92 2.71 1.70
C GLY A 217 -3.65 2.49 3.19
N ARG A 218 -2.56 1.79 3.52
CA ARG A 218 -2.14 1.48 4.90
C ARG A 218 -0.83 2.15 5.32
N THR A 219 -0.26 2.95 4.43
CA THR A 219 1.06 3.58 4.62
C THR A 219 0.89 5.05 4.93
N ILE A 220 1.62 5.54 5.94
CA ILE A 220 1.68 6.96 6.29
C ILE A 220 2.63 7.65 5.30
N HIS A 221 2.13 8.65 4.58
CA HIS A 221 2.89 9.45 3.62
C HIS A 221 3.10 10.89 4.06
N GLY A 222 2.62 11.27 5.23
CA GLY A 222 2.86 12.59 5.79
C GLY A 222 2.23 12.74 7.15
N ILE A 223 2.82 13.61 7.96
CA ILE A 223 2.33 13.99 9.30
C ILE A 223 2.47 15.50 9.42
N GLN A 224 1.46 16.16 9.97
CA GLN A 224 1.55 17.56 10.34
C GLN A 224 1.00 17.77 11.74
N LEU A 225 1.74 18.48 12.58
CA LEU A 225 1.33 18.86 13.92
C LEU A 225 0.38 20.07 13.86
N SER A 226 -0.61 20.10 14.74
CA SER A 226 -1.55 21.24 14.82
C SER A 226 -0.96 22.47 15.50
N ASP A 227 -0.07 22.26 16.47
CA ASP A 227 0.58 23.31 17.27
C ASP A 227 1.91 23.78 16.68
N ASN A 228 2.59 22.95 15.89
CA ASN A 228 3.81 23.32 15.16
C ASN A 228 3.68 22.96 13.67
N ARG A 229 2.81 23.67 12.96
CA ARG A 229 2.43 23.37 11.57
C ARG A 229 3.59 23.46 10.57
N LYS A 230 4.65 24.19 10.89
CA LYS A 230 5.82 24.36 10.01
C LYS A 230 6.90 23.31 10.22
N GLU A 231 6.79 22.48 11.26
CA GLU A 231 7.77 21.43 11.52
C GLU A 231 7.68 20.32 10.46
N PRO A 232 8.74 20.08 9.67
CA PRO A 232 8.76 19.00 8.70
C PRO A 232 8.80 17.65 9.42
N ALA A 233 7.72 16.89 9.34
CA ALA A 233 7.55 15.63 10.03
C ALA A 233 7.66 14.41 9.09
N ALA A 234 7.26 13.25 9.55
CA ALA A 234 7.37 11.95 8.87
C ALA A 234 8.81 11.66 8.44
N TYR A 235 9.03 11.31 7.18
CA TYR A 235 10.35 10.97 6.65
C TYR A 235 11.12 12.17 6.08
N TYR A 236 10.66 13.41 6.35
CA TYR A 236 11.34 14.65 5.99
C TYR A 236 12.00 15.37 7.16
N GLY A 237 12.03 14.76 8.35
CA GLY A 237 12.55 15.36 9.56
C GLY A 237 14.05 15.68 9.51
N GLU A 238 14.59 16.10 10.66
CA GLU A 238 15.90 16.72 10.82
C GLU A 238 17.08 15.97 10.21
N ARG A 239 17.06 14.63 10.23
CA ARG A 239 18.14 13.77 9.70
C ARG A 239 17.88 13.18 8.34
N SER A 240 16.77 13.53 7.71
CA SER A 240 16.40 12.97 6.41
C SER A 240 17.37 13.42 5.33
N GLY A 241 17.62 12.52 4.35
CA GLY A 241 18.39 12.87 3.17
C GLY A 241 17.78 14.03 2.38
N ALA A 242 16.44 14.16 2.44
CA ALA A 242 15.71 15.27 1.82
C ALA A 242 16.09 16.62 2.45
N ARG A 243 16.06 16.73 3.79
CA ARG A 243 16.46 17.95 4.49
C ARG A 243 17.93 18.28 4.25
N ILE A 244 18.81 17.27 4.38
CA ILE A 244 20.24 17.46 4.18
C ILE A 244 20.51 17.98 2.77
N ALA A 245 19.93 17.37 1.73
CA ALA A 245 20.10 17.81 0.35
C ALA A 245 19.65 19.27 0.14
N LEU A 246 18.52 19.69 0.72
CA LEU A 246 18.01 21.04 0.59
C LEU A 246 18.87 22.08 1.34
N LEU A 247 19.30 21.77 2.57
CA LEU A 247 19.96 22.77 3.43
C LEU A 247 21.45 22.92 3.18
N THR A 248 22.14 21.84 2.74
CA THR A 248 23.59 21.88 2.50
C THR A 248 23.96 22.36 1.10
N LYS A 249 22.97 22.50 0.19
CA LYS A 249 23.24 22.94 -1.17
C LYS A 249 23.85 24.34 -1.20
N PRO A 250 25.03 24.56 -1.87
CA PRO A 250 25.70 25.87 -1.90
C PRO A 250 24.84 27.00 -2.49
N GLN A 251 23.99 26.71 -3.50
CA GLN A 251 23.08 27.70 -4.09
C GLN A 251 22.15 28.33 -3.04
N ARG A 252 21.81 27.59 -1.99
CA ARG A 252 20.96 28.11 -0.91
C ARG A 252 21.58 29.28 -0.15
N GLN A 253 22.88 29.42 -0.20
CA GLN A 253 23.60 30.53 0.44
C GLN A 253 23.67 31.78 -0.44
N VAL A 254 23.59 31.63 -1.75
CA VAL A 254 23.82 32.72 -2.70
C VAL A 254 22.57 33.16 -3.47
N GLY A 255 21.48 32.42 -3.44
CA GLY A 255 20.27 32.78 -4.19
C GLY A 255 19.07 31.88 -3.96
N ALA A 256 18.04 32.16 -4.74
CA ALA A 256 16.82 31.36 -4.77
C ALA A 256 17.05 30.00 -5.45
N MET A 257 16.32 29.00 -5.03
CA MET A 257 16.37 27.66 -5.60
C MET A 257 15.08 27.33 -6.35
N ARG A 258 15.22 26.53 -7.40
CA ARG A 258 14.10 25.88 -8.06
C ARG A 258 14.08 24.40 -7.70
N VAL A 259 13.05 23.98 -6.97
CA VAL A 259 12.89 22.61 -6.46
C VAL A 259 11.72 21.95 -7.18
N GLY A 260 11.97 20.80 -7.79
CA GLY A 260 10.95 19.95 -8.36
C GLY A 260 10.64 18.78 -7.44
N ALA A 261 9.40 18.31 -7.45
CA ALA A 261 8.99 17.10 -6.73
C ALA A 261 8.03 16.26 -7.57
N ILE A 262 8.42 15.04 -7.83
CA ILE A 262 7.59 14.00 -8.40
C ILE A 262 6.87 13.32 -7.24
N GLY A 263 5.57 13.56 -7.11
CA GLY A 263 4.76 13.28 -5.94
C GLY A 263 4.65 14.51 -5.02
N LEU A 264 3.46 14.71 -4.47
CA LEU A 264 3.14 15.84 -3.59
C LEU A 264 3.03 15.43 -2.12
N GLY A 265 2.39 14.27 -1.86
CA GLY A 265 2.00 13.92 -0.49
C GLY A 265 1.17 15.04 0.13
N ILE A 266 1.54 15.50 1.32
CA ILE A 266 0.94 16.68 1.95
C ILE A 266 1.76 17.96 1.77
N GLY A 267 2.78 17.92 0.90
CA GLY A 267 3.63 19.07 0.61
C GLY A 267 4.70 19.37 1.66
N THR A 268 5.09 18.41 2.50
CA THR A 268 5.99 18.62 3.64
C THR A 268 7.30 19.30 3.29
N ILE A 269 7.90 18.99 2.11
CA ILE A 269 9.16 19.63 1.69
C ILE A 269 9.01 21.15 1.45
N ALA A 270 7.80 21.67 1.23
CA ALA A 270 7.57 23.08 1.08
C ALA A 270 7.86 23.87 2.37
N ALA A 271 7.88 23.21 3.54
CA ALA A 271 8.29 23.82 4.80
C ALA A 271 9.75 24.32 4.79
N TYR A 272 10.60 23.78 3.92
CA TYR A 272 11.98 24.24 3.74
C TYR A 272 12.13 25.41 2.77
N GLY A 273 11.04 25.83 2.12
CA GLY A 273 11.03 26.92 1.15
C GLY A 273 11.30 28.29 1.75
N ARG A 274 12.07 29.13 1.06
CA ARG A 274 12.37 30.52 1.43
C ARG A 274 11.74 31.49 0.43
N ALA A 275 11.63 32.74 0.82
CA ALA A 275 11.24 33.82 -0.10
C ALA A 275 12.17 33.83 -1.32
N GLY A 276 11.59 33.83 -2.52
CA GLY A 276 12.28 33.77 -3.80
C GLY A 276 12.43 32.34 -4.36
N ASP A 277 12.39 31.30 -3.53
CA ASP A 277 12.40 29.90 -4.02
C ASP A 277 11.12 29.57 -4.80
N VAL A 278 11.22 28.61 -5.72
CA VAL A 278 10.09 28.04 -6.44
C VAL A 278 10.04 26.53 -6.20
N TYR A 279 8.94 26.05 -5.69
CA TYR A 279 8.67 24.63 -5.48
C TYR A 279 7.58 24.17 -6.42
N ARG A 280 7.92 23.25 -7.36
CA ARG A 280 7.02 22.71 -8.37
C ARG A 280 6.75 21.24 -8.11
N PHE A 281 5.48 20.91 -7.82
CA PHE A 281 5.02 19.58 -7.50
C PHE A 281 4.24 18.99 -8.68
N TYR A 282 4.48 17.73 -9.01
CA TYR A 282 3.69 16.95 -9.97
C TYR A 282 2.92 15.89 -9.20
N GLU A 283 1.60 15.89 -9.28
CA GLU A 283 0.74 14.98 -8.55
C GLU A 283 -0.41 14.47 -9.42
N ILE A 284 -0.54 13.15 -9.51
CA ILE A 284 -1.55 12.51 -10.35
C ILE A 284 -2.92 12.42 -9.67
N ASN A 285 -2.96 12.37 -8.33
CA ASN A 285 -4.17 12.13 -7.57
C ASN A 285 -4.83 13.45 -7.13
N PRO A 286 -5.99 13.83 -7.70
CA PRO A 286 -6.66 15.08 -7.32
C PRO A 286 -7.07 15.12 -5.85
N ALA A 287 -7.34 13.97 -5.20
CA ALA A 287 -7.66 13.93 -3.78
C ALA A 287 -6.45 14.30 -2.90
N VAL A 288 -5.23 13.93 -3.33
CA VAL A 288 -3.97 14.34 -2.67
C VAL A 288 -3.76 15.84 -2.83
N ILE A 289 -3.98 16.38 -4.04
CA ILE A 289 -3.87 17.83 -4.30
C ILE A 289 -4.83 18.60 -3.40
N ASP A 290 -6.10 18.20 -3.31
CA ASP A 290 -7.11 18.87 -2.48
C ASP A 290 -6.74 18.86 -0.99
N LEU A 291 -6.18 17.77 -0.49
CA LEU A 291 -5.71 17.66 0.89
C LEU A 291 -4.49 18.55 1.13
N ALA A 292 -3.47 18.50 0.27
CA ALA A 292 -2.25 19.29 0.41
C ALA A 292 -2.48 20.78 0.27
N GLN A 293 -3.43 21.20 -0.60
CA GLN A 293 -3.86 22.59 -0.74
C GLN A 293 -4.74 23.10 0.42
N GLY A 294 -4.91 22.31 1.47
CA GLY A 294 -5.66 22.72 2.67
C GLY A 294 -7.17 22.84 2.49
N LYS A 295 -7.76 22.40 1.36
CA LYS A 295 -9.22 22.50 1.10
C LYS A 295 -10.07 21.76 2.12
N LYS A 296 -9.48 20.83 2.85
CA LYS A 296 -10.15 20.06 3.92
C LYS A 296 -9.73 20.50 5.33
N GLY A 297 -8.83 21.47 5.46
CA GLY A 297 -8.41 22.05 6.73
C GLY A 297 -7.41 21.21 7.54
N TYR A 298 -6.95 20.06 7.04
CA TYR A 298 -6.04 19.21 7.79
C TYR A 298 -4.57 19.61 7.63
N PHE A 299 -4.15 19.95 6.41
CA PHE A 299 -2.75 20.26 6.06
C PHE A 299 -2.59 21.67 5.53
N SER A 300 -1.43 22.28 5.78
CA SER A 300 -1.15 23.67 5.39
C SER A 300 0.28 23.92 4.92
N TYR A 301 1.14 22.91 4.77
CA TYR A 301 2.54 23.10 4.39
C TYR A 301 2.72 23.96 3.13
N LEU A 302 1.85 23.78 2.12
CA LEU A 302 1.90 24.58 0.90
C LEU A 302 1.53 26.05 1.15
N GLN A 303 0.54 26.30 2.02
CA GLN A 303 0.06 27.65 2.36
C GLN A 303 1.02 28.39 3.29
N ASP A 304 1.67 27.64 4.21
CA ASP A 304 2.59 28.19 5.21
C ASP A 304 4.02 28.39 4.67
N SER A 305 4.29 27.92 3.44
CA SER A 305 5.59 28.06 2.79
C SER A 305 5.87 29.50 2.37
N ALA A 306 7.10 29.95 2.58
CA ALA A 306 7.57 31.23 2.06
C ALA A 306 7.94 31.19 0.56
N ALA A 307 8.06 29.99 -0.03
CA ALA A 307 8.35 29.80 -1.45
C ALA A 307 7.11 29.98 -2.32
N ARG A 308 7.33 30.27 -3.60
CA ARG A 308 6.28 30.18 -4.61
C ARG A 308 5.96 28.73 -4.91
N ILE A 309 4.73 28.32 -4.70
CA ILE A 309 4.27 26.94 -4.91
C ILE A 309 3.57 26.81 -6.26
N GLU A 310 3.99 25.84 -7.05
CA GLU A 310 3.38 25.43 -8.31
C GLU A 310 2.94 23.97 -8.19
N VAL A 311 1.66 23.67 -8.45
CA VAL A 311 1.15 22.30 -8.47
C VAL A 311 0.68 21.97 -9.88
N VAL A 312 1.25 20.93 -10.48
CA VAL A 312 0.92 20.42 -11.80
C VAL A 312 0.12 19.13 -11.65
N PRO A 313 -1.18 19.15 -11.93
CA PRO A 313 -2.01 17.95 -11.90
C PRO A 313 -1.63 17.01 -13.06
N GLY A 314 -1.41 15.74 -12.77
CA GLY A 314 -1.16 14.72 -13.77
C GLY A 314 0.04 13.84 -13.46
N ASP A 315 0.31 12.89 -14.34
CA ASP A 315 1.51 12.05 -14.28
C ASP A 315 2.77 12.91 -14.44
N ALA A 316 3.71 12.76 -13.51
CA ALA A 316 4.92 13.59 -13.46
C ALA A 316 5.81 13.40 -14.69
N ARG A 317 5.97 12.16 -15.15
CA ARG A 317 6.79 11.85 -16.30
C ARG A 317 6.19 12.44 -17.59
N LEU A 318 4.90 12.21 -17.82
CA LEU A 318 4.20 12.77 -18.98
C LEU A 318 4.22 14.30 -18.96
N SER A 319 4.09 14.91 -17.79
CA SER A 319 4.16 16.36 -17.62
C SER A 319 5.54 16.91 -18.00
N LEU A 320 6.61 16.29 -17.49
CA LEU A 320 7.99 16.67 -17.81
C LEU A 320 8.33 16.44 -19.29
N GLU A 321 7.86 15.34 -19.90
CA GLU A 321 8.01 15.06 -21.34
C GLU A 321 7.32 16.15 -22.17
N ALA A 322 6.08 16.53 -21.81
CA ALA A 322 5.36 17.60 -22.49
C ALA A 322 6.03 18.98 -22.32
N GLU A 323 6.61 19.27 -21.18
CA GLU A 323 7.40 20.48 -20.92
C GLU A 323 8.67 20.47 -21.78
N ALA A 324 9.43 19.38 -21.82
CA ALA A 324 10.61 19.24 -22.66
C ALA A 324 10.29 19.38 -24.15
N ALA A 325 9.19 18.80 -24.63
CA ALA A 325 8.73 18.93 -26.01
C ALA A 325 8.40 20.38 -26.42
N ARG A 326 8.02 21.24 -25.46
CA ARG A 326 7.83 22.68 -25.67
C ARG A 326 9.11 23.50 -25.48
N GLY A 327 10.24 22.87 -25.14
CA GLY A 327 11.49 23.56 -24.80
C GLY A 327 11.50 24.19 -23.39
N GLU A 328 10.53 23.87 -22.56
CA GLU A 328 10.34 24.41 -21.20
C GLU A 328 11.10 23.57 -20.17
N PHE A 329 12.41 23.43 -20.30
CA PHE A 329 13.23 22.73 -19.32
C PHE A 329 13.22 23.47 -17.98
N GLN A 330 12.83 22.79 -16.91
CA GLN A 330 12.52 23.43 -15.61
C GLN A 330 13.75 23.94 -14.86
N LYS A 331 14.96 23.47 -15.19
CA LYS A 331 16.23 23.88 -14.56
C LYS A 331 16.20 23.73 -13.03
N PHE A 332 15.82 22.56 -12.56
CA PHE A 332 15.78 22.26 -11.13
C PHE A 332 17.19 22.24 -10.53
N ASP A 333 17.35 22.88 -9.39
CA ASP A 333 18.51 22.73 -8.52
C ASP A 333 18.44 21.44 -7.73
N VAL A 334 17.23 21.08 -7.28
CA VAL A 334 16.90 19.83 -6.58
C VAL A 334 15.65 19.24 -7.19
N LEU A 335 15.72 17.96 -7.57
CA LEU A 335 14.55 17.21 -8.03
C LEU A 335 14.30 16.02 -7.10
N PHE A 336 13.17 16.01 -6.44
CA PHE A 336 12.71 14.87 -5.64
C PHE A 336 11.97 13.87 -6.50
N ALA A 337 12.31 12.58 -6.37
CA ALA A 337 11.53 11.46 -6.88
C ALA A 337 10.94 10.71 -5.67
N ASP A 338 9.71 11.06 -5.31
CA ASP A 338 9.01 10.59 -4.11
C ASP A 338 7.52 10.29 -4.40
N ALA A 339 7.26 9.69 -5.55
CA ALA A 339 5.92 9.23 -5.91
C ALA A 339 5.71 7.78 -5.46
N PHE A 340 4.82 7.59 -4.49
CA PHE A 340 4.42 6.28 -3.99
C PHE A 340 2.91 6.08 -4.11
N SER A 341 2.50 4.90 -4.52
CA SER A 341 1.12 4.42 -4.41
C SER A 341 1.09 3.29 -3.38
N GLY A 342 0.70 3.61 -2.15
CA GLY A 342 0.90 2.72 -1.01
C GLY A 342 2.40 2.52 -0.71
N ASP A 343 2.90 1.28 -0.70
CA ASP A 343 4.32 0.95 -0.49
C ASP A 343 5.09 0.73 -1.82
N SER A 344 4.50 1.08 -2.97
CA SER A 344 5.07 0.80 -4.28
C SER A 344 5.44 2.08 -5.02
N ILE A 345 6.66 2.12 -5.58
CA ILE A 345 7.05 3.16 -6.55
C ILE A 345 6.58 2.72 -7.94
N PRO A 346 5.90 3.59 -8.70
CA PRO A 346 5.57 3.30 -10.08
C PRO A 346 6.84 3.06 -10.91
N VAL A 347 6.93 1.87 -11.54
CA VAL A 347 8.13 1.43 -12.25
C VAL A 347 8.58 2.42 -13.30
N HIS A 348 7.65 3.00 -14.07
CA HIS A 348 7.94 3.96 -15.16
C HIS A 348 8.65 5.24 -14.70
N LEU A 349 8.67 5.52 -13.39
CA LEU A 349 9.40 6.65 -12.80
C LEU A 349 10.85 6.31 -12.43
N LEU A 350 11.25 5.03 -12.49
CA LEU A 350 12.59 4.54 -12.15
C LEU A 350 13.25 3.77 -13.32
N THR A 351 12.89 4.14 -14.54
CA THR A 351 13.51 3.59 -15.75
C THR A 351 14.69 4.45 -16.20
N LYS A 352 15.49 3.88 -17.09
CA LYS A 352 16.59 4.60 -17.75
C LYS A 352 16.07 5.84 -18.48
N GLU A 353 14.96 5.71 -19.19
CA GLU A 353 14.33 6.78 -19.95
C GLU A 353 13.83 7.91 -19.04
N ALA A 354 13.19 7.56 -17.92
CA ALA A 354 12.78 8.54 -16.92
C ALA A 354 13.98 9.30 -16.32
N MET A 355 15.08 8.60 -16.02
CA MET A 355 16.30 9.23 -15.50
C MET A 355 16.91 10.20 -16.52
N ALA A 356 16.94 9.86 -17.82
CA ALA A 356 17.39 10.76 -18.87
C ALA A 356 16.55 12.06 -18.90
N LEU A 357 15.23 11.92 -18.81
CA LEU A 357 14.31 13.04 -18.75
C LEU A 357 14.57 13.92 -17.53
N TYR A 358 14.72 13.34 -16.34
CA TYR A 358 15.01 14.09 -15.11
C TYR A 358 16.30 14.89 -15.22
N LEU A 359 17.36 14.27 -15.76
CA LEU A 359 18.65 14.93 -16.00
C LEU A 359 18.54 16.12 -16.96
N SER A 360 17.66 16.06 -17.97
CA SER A 360 17.44 17.16 -18.90
C SER A 360 16.77 18.37 -18.24
N HIS A 361 15.98 18.14 -17.19
CA HIS A 361 15.31 19.21 -16.42
C HIS A 361 16.15 19.80 -15.28
N LEU A 362 17.38 19.33 -15.08
CA LEU A 362 18.29 19.90 -14.08
C LEU A 362 18.94 21.19 -14.57
N HIS A 363 19.27 22.08 -13.63
CA HIS A 363 19.96 23.34 -13.91
C HIS A 363 21.39 23.12 -14.43
N GLY A 364 22.10 22.15 -13.86
CA GLY A 364 23.49 21.87 -14.21
C GLY A 364 24.10 20.72 -13.41
N PRO A 365 25.42 20.53 -13.52
CA PRO A 365 26.10 19.38 -12.92
C PRO A 365 26.02 19.35 -11.39
N ASP A 366 25.92 20.51 -10.75
CA ASP A 366 25.78 20.62 -9.29
C ASP A 366 24.33 20.42 -8.79
N SER A 367 23.37 20.23 -9.69
CA SER A 367 22.02 19.82 -9.30
C SER A 367 21.99 18.43 -8.72
N VAL A 368 20.96 18.13 -7.92
CA VAL A 368 20.82 16.84 -7.24
C VAL A 368 19.43 16.25 -7.49
N ILE A 369 19.40 14.95 -7.80
CA ILE A 369 18.17 14.16 -7.75
C ILE A 369 18.16 13.43 -6.42
N VAL A 370 17.06 13.56 -5.67
CA VAL A 370 16.85 12.97 -4.36
C VAL A 370 15.75 11.92 -4.48
N VAL A 371 16.12 10.65 -4.44
CA VAL A 371 15.19 9.53 -4.64
C VAL A 371 14.83 8.95 -3.29
N ASN A 372 13.54 8.94 -2.95
CA ASN A 372 13.05 8.20 -1.80
C ASN A 372 13.06 6.70 -2.10
N VAL A 373 13.86 5.93 -1.36
CA VAL A 373 13.97 4.48 -1.49
C VAL A 373 13.47 3.75 -0.25
N THR A 374 12.77 4.46 0.63
CA THR A 374 12.19 3.91 1.86
C THR A 374 11.19 2.83 1.51
N ASN A 375 11.52 1.58 1.80
CA ASN A 375 10.61 0.46 1.59
C ASN A 375 10.91 -0.68 2.57
N ARG A 376 9.87 -1.38 3.01
CA ARG A 376 9.98 -2.49 3.98
C ARG A 376 10.27 -3.83 3.32
N ALA A 377 9.78 -4.03 2.11
CA ALA A 377 9.72 -5.32 1.45
C ALA A 377 10.70 -5.47 0.28
N ILE A 378 11.07 -4.35 -0.39
CA ILE A 378 11.90 -4.37 -1.61
C ILE A 378 13.10 -3.44 -1.47
N ASP A 379 14.19 -3.79 -2.15
CA ASP A 379 15.42 -2.99 -2.21
C ASP A 379 15.48 -2.12 -3.46
N ILE A 380 14.81 -0.96 -3.39
CA ILE A 380 14.78 0.02 -4.49
C ILE A 380 16.15 0.68 -4.67
N SER A 381 16.97 0.75 -3.62
CA SER A 381 18.27 1.42 -3.67
C SER A 381 19.21 0.79 -4.71
N SER A 382 19.10 -0.51 -4.96
CA SER A 382 19.89 -1.22 -5.97
C SER A 382 19.53 -0.78 -7.40
N VAL A 383 18.25 -0.50 -7.68
CA VAL A 383 17.82 0.04 -8.99
C VAL A 383 18.39 1.44 -9.21
N VAL A 384 18.28 2.30 -8.19
CA VAL A 384 18.78 3.68 -8.24
C VAL A 384 20.31 3.70 -8.40
N ALA A 385 21.02 2.78 -7.74
CA ALA A 385 22.47 2.65 -7.92
C ALA A 385 22.85 2.21 -9.34
N GLY A 386 22.08 1.31 -9.96
CA GLY A 386 22.27 0.92 -11.36
C GLY A 386 22.07 2.10 -12.31
N LEU A 387 21.03 2.90 -12.11
CA LEU A 387 20.78 4.12 -12.88
C LEU A 387 21.88 5.16 -12.69
N ALA A 388 22.39 5.32 -11.46
CA ALA A 388 23.52 6.20 -11.19
C ALA A 388 24.76 5.80 -11.99
N GLN A 389 25.07 4.51 -12.02
CA GLN A 389 26.20 3.98 -12.79
C GLN A 389 26.02 4.19 -14.29
N GLU A 390 24.83 3.95 -14.83
CA GLU A 390 24.51 4.13 -16.26
C GLU A 390 24.75 5.57 -16.72
N TYR A 391 24.39 6.55 -15.89
CA TYR A 391 24.53 7.97 -16.24
C TYR A 391 25.79 8.65 -15.67
N GLY A 392 26.71 7.88 -15.09
CA GLY A 392 27.96 8.42 -14.51
C GLY A 392 27.72 9.38 -13.36
N LEU A 393 26.68 9.12 -12.54
CA LEU A 393 26.35 9.94 -11.39
C LEU A 393 27.08 9.41 -10.13
N LYS A 394 27.53 10.33 -9.28
CA LYS A 394 27.88 10.01 -7.90
C LYS A 394 26.61 9.73 -7.10
N ALA A 395 26.61 8.71 -6.23
CA ALA A 395 25.47 8.32 -5.43
C ALA A 395 25.84 8.10 -3.97
N THR A 396 25.00 8.58 -3.04
CA THR A 396 25.10 8.28 -1.63
C THR A 396 23.72 7.99 -1.05
N LEU A 397 23.64 6.99 -0.16
CA LEU A 397 22.46 6.66 0.59
C LEU A 397 22.53 7.37 1.96
N ILE A 398 21.48 8.08 2.31
CA ILE A 398 21.30 8.65 3.65
C ILE A 398 20.11 7.96 4.28
N ASP A 399 20.36 7.16 5.32
CA ASP A 399 19.35 6.47 6.11
C ASP A 399 19.16 7.18 7.46
N ALA A 400 17.94 7.55 7.75
CA ALA A 400 17.55 8.12 9.03
C ALA A 400 16.67 7.14 9.80
N PRO A 401 17.10 6.67 10.99
CA PRO A 401 16.32 5.75 11.79
C PRO A 401 15.06 6.42 12.34
N ASN A 402 14.02 5.61 12.60
CA ASN A 402 12.84 6.08 13.35
C ASN A 402 13.27 6.52 14.77
N ARG A 403 12.87 7.73 15.19
CA ARG A 403 13.29 8.31 16.46
C ARG A 403 12.19 8.54 17.47
N SER A 404 10.99 8.19 17.26
CA SER A 404 9.85 8.49 18.13
C SER A 404 8.88 9.53 17.59
N GLY A 405 7.61 9.31 17.89
CA GLY A 405 6.54 10.28 17.66
C GLY A 405 6.32 10.55 16.17
N ILE A 406 6.66 11.76 15.75
CA ILE A 406 6.36 12.28 14.41
C ILE A 406 7.41 11.98 13.33
N TYR A 407 8.59 11.45 13.71
CA TYR A 407 9.66 11.16 12.74
C TYR A 407 9.70 9.68 12.38
N LEU A 408 9.49 9.39 11.12
CA LEU A 408 9.53 8.04 10.58
C LEU A 408 10.92 7.74 9.99
N ARG A 409 11.25 6.45 9.90
CA ARG A 409 12.45 6.02 9.16
C ARG A 409 12.38 6.52 7.73
N SER A 410 13.51 6.99 7.21
CA SER A 410 13.65 7.40 5.82
C SER A 410 14.98 6.98 5.23
N ASP A 411 14.93 6.48 3.99
CA ASP A 411 16.08 6.10 3.20
C ASP A 411 16.03 6.90 1.89
N PHE A 412 16.98 7.83 1.68
CA PHE A 412 17.07 8.65 0.47
C PHE A 412 18.40 8.44 -0.24
N VAL A 413 18.37 8.28 -1.55
CA VAL A 413 19.58 8.28 -2.39
C VAL A 413 19.73 9.65 -3.05
N LEU A 414 20.87 10.27 -2.86
CA LEU A 414 21.27 11.52 -3.50
C LEU A 414 22.14 11.22 -4.73
N LEU A 415 21.76 11.75 -5.89
CA LEU A 415 22.42 11.56 -7.16
C LEU A 415 22.88 12.91 -7.73
N THR A 416 24.16 13.05 -8.09
CA THR A 416 24.68 14.28 -8.70
C THR A 416 25.91 14.01 -9.58
N ARG A 417 26.19 14.88 -10.51
CA ARG A 417 27.48 14.91 -11.25
C ARG A 417 28.52 15.80 -10.57
N GLY A 418 28.05 16.74 -9.75
CA GLY A 418 28.87 17.77 -9.14
C GLY A 418 29.56 17.38 -7.83
N LYS A 419 29.85 18.39 -7.03
CA LYS A 419 30.60 18.27 -5.78
C LYS A 419 29.72 18.24 -4.52
N LEU A 420 28.40 18.18 -4.66
CA LEU A 420 27.48 18.20 -3.52
C LEU A 420 27.80 17.09 -2.48
N LEU A 421 28.13 15.88 -2.97
CA LEU A 421 28.44 14.75 -2.08
C LEU A 421 29.81 14.87 -1.37
N ASP A 422 30.62 15.86 -1.76
CA ASP A 422 31.93 16.12 -1.12
C ASP A 422 31.76 17.01 0.14
N ILE A 423 30.54 17.52 0.41
CA ILE A 423 30.22 18.34 1.59
C ILE A 423 30.30 17.48 2.86
N PRO A 424 30.99 17.95 3.93
CA PRO A 424 31.25 17.15 5.14
C PRO A 424 30.00 16.62 5.83
N GLU A 425 28.92 17.41 5.85
CA GLU A 425 27.63 17.01 6.44
C GLU A 425 27.00 15.84 5.70
N ILE A 426 27.12 15.82 4.37
CA ILE A 426 26.61 14.74 3.53
C ILE A 426 27.49 13.50 3.69
N GLN A 427 28.82 13.68 3.70
CA GLN A 427 29.76 12.57 3.91
C GLN A 427 29.58 11.90 5.28
N LYS A 428 29.28 12.70 6.32
CA LYS A 428 29.03 12.19 7.68
C LYS A 428 27.68 11.44 7.78
N ALA A 429 26.67 11.90 7.06
CA ALA A 429 25.34 11.31 7.09
C ALA A 429 25.17 10.16 6.10
N GLY A 430 25.95 10.17 5.02
CA GLY A 430 25.79 9.27 3.89
C GLY A 430 26.66 8.01 3.97
N HIS A 431 26.13 6.95 3.41
CA HIS A 431 26.87 5.73 3.14
C HIS A 431 27.12 5.63 1.64
N PHE A 432 28.39 5.61 1.23
CA PHE A 432 28.70 5.39 -0.19
C PHE A 432 28.08 4.07 -0.65
N MET A 433 27.28 4.14 -1.69
CA MET A 433 26.73 2.94 -2.31
C MET A 433 27.89 2.19 -3.00
N ARG A 434 28.42 1.18 -2.28
CA ARG A 434 29.46 0.29 -2.82
C ARG A 434 28.88 -0.43 -4.06
N LYS A 435 29.77 -0.74 -5.02
CA LYS A 435 29.51 -1.71 -6.09
C LYS A 435 29.29 -3.10 -5.45
N ASP A 436 28.14 -3.31 -4.85
CA ASP A 436 27.77 -4.64 -4.38
C ASP A 436 27.56 -5.54 -5.58
N ARG A 437 28.00 -6.79 -5.50
CA ARG A 437 27.87 -7.79 -6.56
C ARG A 437 26.42 -7.97 -7.02
N HIS A 438 25.45 -7.65 -6.16
CA HIS A 438 24.02 -7.68 -6.49
C HIS A 438 23.59 -6.58 -7.46
N ILE A 439 24.26 -5.41 -7.50
CA ILE A 439 23.98 -4.34 -8.48
C ILE A 439 24.40 -4.79 -9.89
N ALA A 440 25.50 -5.52 -10.00
CA ALA A 440 26.00 -6.03 -11.28
C ALA A 440 25.11 -7.15 -11.88
N GLN A 441 24.25 -7.79 -11.09
CA GLN A 441 23.36 -8.86 -11.53
C GLN A 441 21.96 -8.34 -11.91
N ASN A 442 21.57 -7.15 -11.45
CA ASN A 442 20.28 -6.56 -11.78
C ASN A 442 20.36 -5.77 -13.08
N ARG A 443 19.64 -6.25 -14.10
CA ARG A 443 19.45 -5.51 -15.34
C ARG A 443 18.79 -4.17 -15.05
N ILE A 444 19.31 -3.08 -15.65
CA ILE A 444 18.72 -1.74 -15.51
C ILE A 444 17.27 -1.76 -16.00
N TRP A 445 16.39 -1.12 -15.25
CA TRP A 445 15.01 -0.97 -15.64
C TRP A 445 14.89 -0.01 -16.83
N THR A 446 14.11 -0.41 -17.80
CA THR A 446 13.74 0.37 -18.99
C THR A 446 12.24 0.39 -19.11
N ASP A 447 11.69 1.16 -20.03
CA ASP A 447 10.25 1.18 -20.26
C ASP A 447 9.70 -0.18 -20.69
N ASP A 448 10.54 -1.01 -21.32
CA ASP A 448 10.18 -2.35 -21.78
C ASP A 448 10.55 -3.46 -20.79
N TYR A 449 11.30 -3.16 -19.72
CA TYR A 449 11.77 -4.19 -18.79
C TYR A 449 11.87 -3.71 -17.35
N SER A 450 11.24 -4.45 -16.46
CA SER A 450 11.43 -4.33 -15.01
C SER A 450 11.31 -5.70 -14.32
N ASN A 451 11.99 -5.89 -13.20
CA ASN A 451 11.87 -7.10 -12.39
C ASN A 451 11.88 -6.77 -10.90
N VAL A 452 10.69 -6.61 -10.34
CA VAL A 452 10.50 -6.31 -8.90
C VAL A 452 10.81 -7.54 -8.02
N ALA A 453 10.64 -8.75 -8.55
CA ALA A 453 10.85 -9.98 -7.76
C ALA A 453 12.30 -10.13 -7.28
N THR A 454 13.27 -9.64 -8.05
CA THR A 454 14.69 -9.68 -7.67
C THR A 454 15.04 -8.73 -6.52
N LEU A 455 14.17 -7.79 -6.22
CA LEU A 455 14.37 -6.78 -5.18
C LEU A 455 13.77 -7.18 -3.83
N LEU A 456 13.04 -8.31 -3.75
CA LEU A 456 12.38 -8.76 -2.55
C LEU A 456 13.39 -9.06 -1.42
N ARG A 457 13.19 -8.41 -0.27
CA ARG A 457 13.93 -8.69 0.96
C ARG A 457 13.20 -9.78 1.75
N PHE A 458 13.67 -11.01 1.64
CA PHE A 458 13.20 -12.13 2.45
C PHE A 458 13.83 -12.04 3.85
N ARG A 459 13.17 -11.36 4.79
CA ARG A 459 13.54 -11.31 6.20
C ARG A 459 12.57 -12.10 7.06
#